data_861ca45d14c2ebc313c5bc34ab46cfaf
#
_entry.id   861ca45d14c2ebc313c5bc34ab46cfaf
#
_cell.length_a   1.000
_cell.length_b   1.000
_cell.length_c   1.000
_cell.angle_alpha   90.00
_cell.angle_beta   90.00
_cell.angle_gamma   90.00
#
_symmetry.space_group_name_H-M   'P 1'
#
loop_
_entity.id
_entity.type
_entity.pdbx_description
1 polymer ?
#
loop_
_entity_poly.entity_id
_entity_poly.type
_entity_poly.pdbx_seq_one_letter_code
_entity_poly.pdbx_strand_id
1 'polypeptide(L)'
;MGKNILITGGAGFIGSHVVRLMVTKYPAYQIFNLDALTYAGNLENLKDIENAPNYHFVKANILDAEALKDIFTKHNITDVIHLAAESHVDRSIISPLDFVYTNVIGTVNLLNTAKDFWKQDLSYENAHDGTWDSKRDHLFYHISTDEVYGSLGKEGLFKETTPYDPNSPYSASKAASDHFVRAYGETYHLPIVVSNCSNNYGPNHFPEKLIPLFIHNIINKKALPVYGDGLYTRDWLYVIDHARAIDLIFHEGKKGDTYNIGGFNEWTNIDLVKLLCTQMDEKLGRTKGESEQLITYVKDRPGHDRRYAIDATKLNKELGWSPSVSFEQGLAATIDWYLQNTAWLENVTSGTYQTYYNQMYTNR
;
A
#
# COMPACT_ATOMS: atom_id res chain seq x y z
N MET A 1 27.88 1.04 -4.30
CA MET A 1 28.02 0.93 -2.84
C MET A 1 26.75 0.31 -2.28
N GLY A 2 26.83 -0.43 -1.15
CA GLY A 2 25.62 -0.94 -0.51
C GLY A 2 24.79 0.20 0.07
N LYS A 3 23.45 0.09 -0.01
CA LYS A 3 22.50 1.03 0.60
C LYS A 3 21.99 0.48 1.94
N ASN A 4 21.71 1.36 2.90
CA ASN A 4 21.03 1.05 4.15
C ASN A 4 19.61 1.63 4.06
N ILE A 5 18.65 0.80 3.67
CA ILE A 5 17.30 1.24 3.33
C ILE A 5 16.36 0.99 4.50
N LEU A 6 15.71 2.04 5.00
CA LEU A 6 14.62 1.93 5.95
C LEU A 6 13.30 1.76 5.20
N ILE A 7 12.64 0.61 5.37
CA ILE A 7 11.30 0.36 4.83
C ILE A 7 10.32 0.39 6.01
N THR A 8 9.43 1.36 6.03
CA THR A 8 8.42 1.47 7.09
C THR A 8 7.13 0.78 6.69
N GLY A 9 6.45 0.13 7.64
CA GLY A 9 5.24 -0.66 7.35
C GLY A 9 5.54 -1.97 6.61
N GLY A 10 6.79 -2.48 6.73
CA GLY A 10 7.25 -3.64 5.98
C GLY A 10 6.70 -4.98 6.47
N ALA A 11 6.06 -5.06 7.63
CA ALA A 11 5.33 -6.25 8.08
C ALA A 11 3.87 -6.28 7.58
N GLY A 12 3.39 -5.20 6.93
CA GLY A 12 2.07 -5.10 6.33
C GLY A 12 1.98 -5.81 4.97
N PHE A 13 0.83 -5.68 4.32
CA PHE A 13 0.52 -6.31 3.03
C PHE A 13 1.53 -5.93 1.93
N ILE A 14 1.49 -4.70 1.42
CA ILE A 14 2.36 -4.25 0.32
C ILE A 14 3.81 -4.25 0.78
N GLY A 15 4.08 -3.76 2.00
CA GLY A 15 5.42 -3.63 2.55
C GLY A 15 6.18 -4.96 2.62
N SER A 16 5.53 -6.07 2.95
CA SER A 16 6.17 -7.39 3.02
C SER A 16 6.70 -7.86 1.65
N HIS A 17 5.97 -7.57 0.58
CA HIS A 17 6.42 -7.89 -0.78
C HIS A 17 7.59 -7.00 -1.23
N VAL A 18 7.57 -5.71 -0.85
CA VAL A 18 8.70 -4.79 -1.11
C VAL A 18 9.94 -5.22 -0.34
N VAL A 19 9.81 -5.50 0.96
CA VAL A 19 10.93 -5.98 1.80
C VAL A 19 11.51 -7.27 1.23
N ARG A 20 10.67 -8.27 0.93
CA ARG A 20 11.10 -9.54 0.33
C ARG A 20 11.85 -9.34 -0.98
N LEU A 21 11.33 -8.49 -1.87
CA LEU A 21 11.96 -8.18 -3.15
C LEU A 21 13.34 -7.54 -2.94
N MET A 22 13.43 -6.52 -2.08
CA MET A 22 14.67 -5.81 -1.82
C MET A 22 15.74 -6.72 -1.19
N VAL A 23 15.36 -7.54 -0.21
CA VAL A 23 16.26 -8.50 0.46
C VAL A 23 16.79 -9.53 -0.52
N THR A 24 15.92 -10.09 -1.37
CA THR A 24 16.32 -11.19 -2.28
C THR A 24 17.06 -10.70 -3.52
N LYS A 25 16.67 -9.57 -4.07
CA LYS A 25 17.24 -9.03 -5.31
C LYS A 25 18.56 -8.29 -5.09
N TYR A 26 18.75 -7.68 -3.91
CA TYR A 26 19.89 -6.81 -3.62
C TYR A 26 20.66 -7.27 -2.38
N PRO A 27 21.44 -8.37 -2.44
CA PRO A 27 22.14 -8.91 -1.27
C PRO A 27 23.22 -7.98 -0.69
N ALA A 28 23.65 -6.95 -1.45
CA ALA A 28 24.60 -5.94 -0.98
C ALA A 28 23.92 -4.78 -0.21
N TYR A 29 22.58 -4.68 -0.21
CA TYR A 29 21.85 -3.70 0.57
C TYR A 29 21.57 -4.24 1.98
N GLN A 30 21.46 -3.36 2.96
CA GLN A 30 20.94 -3.68 4.29
C GLN A 30 19.51 -3.14 4.39
N ILE A 31 18.55 -4.01 4.63
CA ILE A 31 17.13 -3.68 4.66
C ILE A 31 16.64 -3.66 6.11
N PHE A 32 16.31 -2.48 6.60
CA PHE A 32 15.76 -2.25 7.93
C PHE A 32 14.24 -2.11 7.82
N ASN A 33 13.53 -3.16 8.21
CA ASN A 33 12.07 -3.18 8.24
C ASN A 33 11.56 -2.60 9.55
N LEU A 34 11.09 -1.35 9.54
CA LEU A 34 10.46 -0.70 10.69
C LEU A 34 8.95 -0.91 10.65
N ASP A 35 8.41 -1.55 11.67
CA ASP A 35 6.97 -1.74 11.82
C ASP A 35 6.56 -1.67 13.30
N ALA A 36 5.44 -1.02 13.58
CA ALA A 36 4.89 -0.93 14.92
C ALA A 36 4.14 -2.21 15.34
N LEU A 37 3.87 -3.11 14.38
CA LEU A 37 3.06 -4.32 14.56
C LEU A 37 1.68 -3.98 15.14
N THR A 38 0.99 -3.02 14.50
CA THR A 38 -0.42 -2.75 14.76
C THR A 38 -1.28 -3.89 14.21
N TYR A 39 -2.59 -3.72 14.12
CA TYR A 39 -3.51 -4.79 13.76
C TYR A 39 -3.24 -5.50 12.40
N ALA A 40 -2.65 -4.79 11.44
CA ALA A 40 -2.35 -5.33 10.09
C ALA A 40 -0.88 -5.72 9.89
N GLY A 41 0.01 -5.41 10.84
CA GLY A 41 1.42 -5.80 10.80
C GLY A 41 1.61 -7.23 11.30
N ASN A 42 2.18 -8.11 10.47
CA ASN A 42 2.38 -9.51 10.82
C ASN A 42 3.74 -10.03 10.30
N LEU A 43 4.61 -10.43 11.20
CA LEU A 43 5.95 -10.96 10.85
C LEU A 43 5.89 -12.30 10.11
N GLU A 44 4.80 -13.06 10.22
CA GLU A 44 4.62 -14.28 9.43
C GLU A 44 4.64 -13.99 7.91
N ASN A 45 4.33 -12.76 7.51
CA ASN A 45 4.45 -12.32 6.12
C ASN A 45 5.89 -12.38 5.57
N LEU A 46 6.89 -12.41 6.46
CA LEU A 46 8.32 -12.31 6.13
C LEU A 46 9.13 -13.52 6.64
N LYS A 47 8.45 -14.60 7.05
CA LYS A 47 9.09 -15.79 7.63
C LYS A 47 10.08 -16.45 6.68
N ASP A 48 9.84 -16.38 5.40
CA ASP A 48 10.72 -16.93 4.35
C ASP A 48 12.07 -16.21 4.23
N ILE A 49 12.16 -14.96 4.71
CA ILE A 49 13.37 -14.14 4.67
C ILE A 49 13.89 -13.72 6.06
N GLU A 50 13.28 -14.19 7.14
CA GLU A 50 13.61 -13.76 8.51
C GLU A 50 15.09 -13.97 8.90
N ASN A 51 15.72 -14.98 8.30
CA ASN A 51 17.13 -15.33 8.56
C ASN A 51 18.09 -14.81 7.47
N ALA A 52 17.62 -13.99 6.53
CA ALA A 52 18.49 -13.41 5.53
C ALA A 52 19.51 -12.44 6.16
N PRO A 53 20.83 -12.53 5.79
CA PRO A 53 21.89 -11.78 6.47
C PRO A 53 21.77 -10.25 6.28
N ASN A 54 21.01 -9.81 5.31
CA ASN A 54 20.76 -8.40 4.98
C ASN A 54 19.36 -7.91 5.37
N TYR A 55 18.60 -8.70 6.13
CA TYR A 55 17.29 -8.34 6.67
C TYR A 55 17.38 -8.03 8.17
N HIS A 56 16.83 -6.89 8.59
CA HIS A 56 16.80 -6.46 9.98
C HIS A 56 15.41 -5.95 10.35
N PHE A 57 14.76 -6.60 11.30
CA PHE A 57 13.49 -6.11 11.84
C PHE A 57 13.72 -5.12 12.97
N VAL A 58 13.03 -3.97 12.92
CA VAL A 58 13.05 -2.91 13.94
C VAL A 58 11.63 -2.63 14.38
N LYS A 59 11.27 -3.04 15.60
CA LYS A 59 9.96 -2.70 16.19
C LYS A 59 9.99 -1.27 16.69
N ALA A 60 9.36 -0.36 15.96
CA ALA A 60 9.22 1.05 16.35
C ALA A 60 7.97 1.67 15.70
N ASN A 61 7.52 2.80 16.26
CA ASN A 61 6.43 3.59 15.70
C ASN A 61 7.00 4.86 15.08
N ILE A 62 6.53 5.24 13.88
CA ILE A 62 6.94 6.49 13.20
C ILE A 62 6.50 7.75 13.96
N LEU A 63 5.63 7.61 14.97
CA LEU A 63 5.29 8.70 15.90
C LEU A 63 6.38 8.98 16.94
N ASP A 64 7.29 8.05 17.15
CA ASP A 64 8.41 8.20 18.10
C ASP A 64 9.64 8.81 17.40
N ALA A 65 9.72 10.14 17.44
CA ALA A 65 10.78 10.89 16.77
C ALA A 65 12.18 10.58 17.34
N GLU A 66 12.31 10.29 18.64
CA GLU A 66 13.61 9.95 19.24
C GLU A 66 14.07 8.55 18.79
N ALA A 67 13.16 7.57 18.78
CA ALA A 67 13.47 6.25 18.24
C ALA A 67 13.90 6.32 16.76
N LEU A 68 13.26 7.17 15.94
CA LEU A 68 13.67 7.38 14.56
C LEU A 68 15.10 7.93 14.43
N LYS A 69 15.47 8.93 15.22
CA LYS A 69 16.84 9.50 15.26
C LYS A 69 17.88 8.44 15.61
N ASP A 70 17.58 7.63 16.63
CA ASP A 70 18.45 6.54 17.05
C ASP A 70 18.65 5.51 15.94
N ILE A 71 17.56 5.12 15.25
CA ILE A 71 17.59 4.17 14.12
C ILE A 71 18.46 4.72 12.99
N PHE A 72 18.23 5.97 12.56
CA PHE A 72 19.00 6.60 11.49
C PHE A 72 20.48 6.66 11.82
N THR A 73 20.82 7.07 13.06
CA THR A 73 22.21 7.17 13.52
C THR A 73 22.88 5.81 13.64
N LYS A 74 22.22 4.87 14.31
CA LYS A 74 22.77 3.53 14.57
C LYS A 74 23.03 2.74 13.32
N HIS A 75 22.14 2.85 12.34
CA HIS A 75 22.17 2.04 11.13
C HIS A 75 22.66 2.81 9.90
N ASN A 76 23.02 4.09 10.08
CA ASN A 76 23.46 4.97 8.98
C ASN A 76 22.52 4.90 7.77
N ILE A 77 21.22 5.15 8.00
CA ILE A 77 20.17 5.03 7.00
C ILE A 77 20.44 5.97 5.82
N THR A 78 20.54 5.41 4.63
CA THR A 78 20.82 6.16 3.40
C THR A 78 19.56 6.49 2.61
N ASP A 79 18.53 5.66 2.69
CA ASP A 79 17.31 5.80 1.91
C ASP A 79 16.09 5.36 2.74
N VAL A 80 14.91 5.88 2.39
CA VAL A 80 13.63 5.51 3.00
C VAL A 80 12.64 5.12 1.93
N ILE A 81 11.94 3.99 2.12
CA ILE A 81 10.71 3.63 1.41
C ILE A 81 9.58 3.64 2.43
N HIS A 82 8.69 4.63 2.35
CA HIS A 82 7.69 4.89 3.36
C HIS A 82 6.32 4.34 2.98
N LEU A 83 5.96 3.16 3.58
CA LEU A 83 4.66 2.51 3.39
C LEU A 83 3.81 2.48 4.67
N ALA A 84 4.39 2.80 5.85
CA ALA A 84 3.63 2.80 7.10
C ALA A 84 2.48 3.80 7.05
N ALA A 85 1.25 3.32 7.19
CA ALA A 85 0.04 4.13 7.19
C ALA A 85 -1.13 3.38 7.82
N GLU A 86 -2.06 4.10 8.42
CA GLU A 86 -3.43 3.64 8.57
C GLU A 86 -4.13 3.71 7.21
N SER A 87 -4.82 2.62 6.78
CA SER A 87 -5.26 2.50 5.38
C SER A 87 -6.69 2.02 5.17
N HIS A 88 -7.47 1.79 6.23
CA HIS A 88 -8.84 1.30 6.09
C HIS A 88 -9.86 2.44 6.18
N VAL A 89 -10.55 2.74 5.07
CA VAL A 89 -11.49 3.86 4.97
C VAL A 89 -12.57 3.81 6.06
N ASP A 90 -13.20 2.65 6.30
CA ASP A 90 -14.25 2.53 7.32
C ASP A 90 -13.72 2.83 8.74
N ARG A 91 -12.47 2.43 9.05
CA ARG A 91 -11.82 2.81 10.31
C ARG A 91 -11.58 4.31 10.40
N SER A 92 -11.24 4.96 9.27
CA SER A 92 -11.02 6.42 9.24
C SER A 92 -12.29 7.21 9.55
N ILE A 93 -13.46 6.68 9.20
CA ILE A 93 -14.76 7.30 9.52
C ILE A 93 -15.04 7.21 11.02
N ILE A 94 -14.65 6.11 11.66
CA ILE A 94 -14.87 5.88 13.10
C ILE A 94 -13.84 6.64 13.95
N SER A 95 -12.55 6.60 13.55
CA SER A 95 -11.43 7.19 14.31
C SER A 95 -10.50 8.00 13.41
N PRO A 96 -10.93 9.19 12.92
CA PRO A 96 -10.14 9.98 11.97
C PRO A 96 -8.81 10.48 12.53
N LEU A 97 -8.71 10.71 13.84
CA LEU A 97 -7.47 11.20 14.47
C LEU A 97 -6.32 10.20 14.38
N ASP A 98 -6.58 8.89 14.43
CA ASP A 98 -5.54 7.87 14.28
C ASP A 98 -4.86 7.99 12.91
N PHE A 99 -5.64 8.35 11.87
CA PHE A 99 -5.13 8.60 10.52
C PHE A 99 -4.32 9.90 10.44
N VAL A 100 -4.72 10.95 11.14
CA VAL A 100 -3.94 12.19 11.23
C VAL A 100 -2.61 11.93 11.94
N TYR A 101 -2.63 11.25 13.09
CA TYR A 101 -1.40 10.95 13.81
C TYR A 101 -0.46 10.09 12.97
N THR A 102 -0.92 8.94 12.49
CA THR A 102 -0.04 8.02 11.77
C THR A 102 0.38 8.58 10.41
N ASN A 103 -0.59 8.97 9.57
CA ASN A 103 -0.29 9.30 8.18
C ASN A 103 0.34 10.69 8.03
N VAL A 104 -0.04 11.67 8.86
CA VAL A 104 0.47 13.04 8.75
C VAL A 104 1.64 13.26 9.70
N ILE A 105 1.42 13.15 11.01
CA ILE A 105 2.46 13.44 12.01
C ILE A 105 3.60 12.43 11.90
N GLY A 106 3.30 11.14 11.75
CA GLY A 106 4.32 10.10 11.55
C GLY A 106 5.18 10.35 10.31
N THR A 107 4.57 10.74 9.19
CA THR A 107 5.30 11.11 7.97
C THR A 107 6.19 12.34 8.19
N VAL A 108 5.69 13.38 8.87
CA VAL A 108 6.47 14.59 9.17
C VAL A 108 7.65 14.27 10.09
N ASN A 109 7.47 13.42 11.10
CA ASN A 109 8.58 12.98 11.98
C ASN A 109 9.67 12.28 11.16
N LEU A 110 9.28 11.39 10.26
CA LEU A 110 10.22 10.66 9.41
C LEU A 110 10.95 11.59 8.43
N LEU A 111 10.23 12.54 7.82
CA LEU A 111 10.80 13.58 6.95
C LEU A 111 11.80 14.46 7.70
N ASN A 112 11.46 14.93 8.92
CA ASN A 112 12.36 15.70 9.75
C ASN A 112 13.63 14.91 10.09
N THR A 113 13.48 13.65 10.49
CA THR A 113 14.62 12.80 10.83
C THR A 113 15.54 12.60 9.62
N ALA A 114 14.98 12.29 8.45
CA ALA A 114 15.75 12.13 7.21
C ALA A 114 16.48 13.44 6.83
N LYS A 115 15.77 14.56 6.83
CA LYS A 115 16.33 15.89 6.55
C LYS A 115 17.49 16.22 7.48
N ASP A 116 17.31 16.06 8.78
CA ASP A 116 18.32 16.45 9.77
C ASP A 116 19.54 15.51 9.74
N PHE A 117 19.33 14.22 9.49
CA PHE A 117 20.41 13.24 9.38
C PHE A 117 21.20 13.38 8.08
N TRP A 118 20.55 13.64 6.94
CA TRP A 118 21.20 13.79 5.64
C TRP A 118 21.72 15.21 5.38
N LYS A 119 21.47 16.17 6.25
CA LYS A 119 21.78 17.59 6.09
C LYS A 119 23.23 17.87 5.67
N GLN A 120 24.20 17.10 6.16
CA GLN A 120 25.61 17.29 5.81
C GLN A 120 25.95 16.80 4.40
N ASP A 121 25.12 15.93 3.84
CA ASP A 121 25.29 15.35 2.51
C ASP A 121 24.46 16.07 1.43
N LEU A 122 23.57 17.00 1.84
CA LEU A 122 22.75 17.81 0.92
C LEU A 122 23.47 19.13 0.66
N SER A 123 23.77 19.44 -0.62
CA SER A 123 24.33 20.74 -0.98
C SER A 123 23.20 21.73 -1.27
N TYR A 124 23.14 22.79 -0.46
CA TYR A 124 22.19 23.89 -0.68
C TYR A 124 22.65 24.85 -1.80
N GLU A 125 23.89 24.75 -2.26
CA GLU A 125 24.50 25.75 -3.16
C GLU A 125 24.03 25.65 -4.62
N ASN A 126 23.55 24.49 -5.06
CA ASN A 126 23.13 24.24 -6.45
C ASN A 126 21.61 24.15 -6.65
N ALA A 127 20.82 24.48 -5.66
CA ALA A 127 19.36 24.34 -5.68
C ALA A 127 18.64 25.34 -6.61
N HIS A 128 19.35 26.34 -7.15
CA HIS A 128 18.74 27.36 -8.02
C HIS A 128 18.52 26.92 -9.47
N ASP A 129 19.14 25.83 -9.91
CA ASP A 129 19.00 25.31 -11.28
C ASP A 129 18.10 24.07 -11.38
N GLY A 130 17.48 23.64 -10.28
CA GLY A 130 16.59 22.47 -10.23
C GLY A 130 17.33 21.14 -10.25
N THR A 131 18.66 21.13 -10.09
CA THR A 131 19.43 19.89 -9.93
C THR A 131 19.54 19.51 -8.47
N TRP A 132 19.17 18.27 -8.18
CA TRP A 132 19.30 17.66 -6.84
C TRP A 132 20.74 17.13 -6.70
N ASP A 133 21.66 17.99 -6.31
CA ASP A 133 23.05 17.57 -6.08
C ASP A 133 23.24 17.19 -4.61
N SER A 134 23.04 15.90 -4.30
CA SER A 134 23.49 15.33 -3.03
C SER A 134 24.86 14.69 -3.23
N LYS A 135 25.82 14.95 -2.35
CA LYS A 135 27.12 14.25 -2.33
C LYS A 135 26.97 12.74 -2.17
N ARG A 136 25.84 12.29 -1.64
CA ARG A 136 25.40 10.89 -1.57
C ARG A 136 24.06 10.77 -2.27
N ASP A 137 23.80 9.60 -2.84
CA ASP A 137 22.55 9.28 -3.51
C ASP A 137 21.50 8.84 -2.49
N HIS A 138 20.87 9.83 -1.81
CA HIS A 138 19.75 9.61 -0.88
C HIS A 138 18.41 9.65 -1.61
N LEU A 139 17.42 8.95 -1.05
CA LEU A 139 16.03 9.05 -1.52
C LEU A 139 15.03 8.83 -0.39
N PHE A 140 14.06 9.73 -0.29
CA PHE A 140 12.83 9.52 0.48
C PHE A 140 11.69 9.19 -0.47
N TYR A 141 11.33 7.93 -0.58
CA TYR A 141 10.26 7.47 -1.45
C TYR A 141 8.97 7.26 -0.65
N HIS A 142 7.95 8.06 -0.95
CA HIS A 142 6.64 8.03 -0.30
C HIS A 142 5.61 7.28 -1.14
N ILE A 143 4.96 6.28 -0.54
CA ILE A 143 3.90 5.49 -1.19
C ILE A 143 2.54 6.04 -0.77
N SER A 144 1.76 6.51 -1.75
CA SER A 144 0.42 7.06 -1.59
C SER A 144 -0.63 6.23 -2.32
N THR A 145 -1.79 6.79 -2.57
CA THR A 145 -2.98 6.14 -3.13
C THR A 145 -3.65 7.04 -4.17
N ASP A 146 -4.36 6.45 -5.12
CA ASP A 146 -5.21 7.16 -6.07
C ASP A 146 -6.44 7.80 -5.43
N GLU A 147 -6.81 7.38 -4.21
CA GLU A 147 -7.93 7.97 -3.47
C GLU A 147 -7.74 9.46 -3.14
N VAL A 148 -6.52 9.97 -3.22
CA VAL A 148 -6.22 11.40 -3.03
C VAL A 148 -6.79 12.28 -4.15
N TYR A 149 -7.03 11.70 -5.33
CA TYR A 149 -7.58 12.43 -6.49
C TYR A 149 -9.09 12.64 -6.44
N GLY A 150 -9.81 11.97 -5.52
CA GLY A 150 -11.26 12.04 -5.42
C GLY A 150 -11.99 11.04 -6.31
N SER A 151 -13.16 11.39 -6.80
CA SER A 151 -14.03 10.48 -7.59
C SER A 151 -14.09 10.87 -9.06
N LEU A 152 -13.92 9.90 -9.94
CA LEU A 152 -14.15 10.06 -11.38
C LEU A 152 -15.64 9.91 -11.74
N GLY A 153 -16.03 10.58 -12.83
CA GLY A 153 -17.25 10.29 -13.56
C GLY A 153 -17.16 8.97 -14.33
N LYS A 154 -18.03 8.83 -15.37
CA LYS A 154 -18.04 7.60 -16.20
C LYS A 154 -16.78 7.43 -17.04
N GLU A 155 -16.10 8.50 -17.35
CA GLU A 155 -14.93 8.53 -18.24
C GLU A 155 -13.76 9.25 -17.59
N GLY A 156 -12.58 9.17 -18.22
CA GLY A 156 -11.34 9.78 -17.78
C GLY A 156 -10.52 8.88 -16.88
N LEU A 157 -9.27 9.32 -16.63
CA LEU A 157 -8.29 8.66 -15.78
C LEU A 157 -7.58 9.72 -14.94
N PHE A 158 -7.21 9.39 -13.71
CA PHE A 158 -6.37 10.24 -12.88
C PHE A 158 -4.93 10.22 -13.40
N LYS A 159 -4.40 11.40 -13.65
CA LYS A 159 -3.00 11.63 -14.03
C LYS A 159 -2.25 12.23 -12.85
N GLU A 160 -0.92 12.21 -12.92
CA GLU A 160 -0.06 12.82 -11.90
C GLU A 160 -0.30 14.34 -11.75
N THR A 161 -0.88 14.96 -12.78
CA THR A 161 -1.26 16.39 -12.79
C THR A 161 -2.70 16.66 -12.33
N THR A 162 -3.48 15.62 -12.04
CA THR A 162 -4.85 15.78 -11.54
C THR A 162 -4.82 16.43 -10.15
N PRO A 163 -5.58 17.51 -9.90
CA PRO A 163 -5.69 18.08 -8.57
C PRO A 163 -6.24 17.09 -7.56
N TYR A 164 -5.78 17.16 -6.31
CA TYR A 164 -6.30 16.35 -5.23
C TYR A 164 -7.68 16.87 -4.75
N ASP A 165 -8.63 15.94 -4.58
CA ASP A 165 -10.01 16.21 -4.11
C ASP A 165 -10.50 15.05 -3.20
N PRO A 166 -9.81 14.77 -2.06
CA PRO A 166 -10.08 13.61 -1.22
C PRO A 166 -11.41 13.70 -0.49
N ASN A 167 -12.22 12.62 -0.50
CA ASN A 167 -13.56 12.58 0.06
C ASN A 167 -13.72 11.76 1.36
N SER A 168 -12.64 11.13 1.86
CA SER A 168 -12.65 10.39 3.12
C SER A 168 -11.57 10.89 4.07
N PRO A 169 -11.69 10.68 5.41
CA PRO A 169 -10.60 11.01 6.34
C PRO A 169 -9.29 10.30 6.02
N TYR A 170 -9.33 9.06 5.52
CA TYR A 170 -8.16 8.36 5.03
C TYR A 170 -7.50 9.07 3.85
N SER A 171 -8.25 9.31 2.76
CA SER A 171 -7.71 9.96 1.57
C SER A 171 -7.23 11.38 1.86
N ALA A 172 -7.93 12.13 2.73
CA ALA A 172 -7.50 13.45 3.19
C ALA A 172 -6.18 13.39 3.97
N SER A 173 -5.98 12.39 4.83
CA SER A 173 -4.73 12.20 5.57
C SER A 173 -3.56 11.85 4.64
N LYS A 174 -3.81 11.04 3.60
CA LYS A 174 -2.80 10.69 2.58
C LYS A 174 -2.46 11.90 1.70
N ALA A 175 -3.47 12.66 1.26
CA ALA A 175 -3.24 13.90 0.52
C ALA A 175 -2.41 14.91 1.33
N ALA A 176 -2.69 15.05 2.63
CA ALA A 176 -1.90 15.89 3.52
C ALA A 176 -0.43 15.42 3.61
N SER A 177 -0.18 14.11 3.78
CA SER A 177 1.19 13.58 3.80
C SER A 177 1.92 13.80 2.49
N ASP A 178 1.26 13.60 1.34
CA ASP A 178 1.85 13.86 0.01
C ASP A 178 2.26 15.33 -0.14
N HIS A 179 1.42 16.27 0.33
CA HIS A 179 1.76 17.70 0.32
C HIS A 179 2.95 18.02 1.22
N PHE A 180 3.07 17.41 2.40
CA PHE A 180 4.27 17.57 3.25
C PHE A 180 5.52 17.02 2.56
N VAL A 181 5.46 15.83 1.96
CA VAL A 181 6.60 15.27 1.22
C VAL A 181 7.06 16.21 0.11
N ARG A 182 6.15 16.71 -0.71
CA ARG A 182 6.48 17.70 -1.77
C ARG A 182 7.04 19.00 -1.19
N ALA A 183 6.43 19.52 -0.11
CA ALA A 183 6.91 20.73 0.55
C ALA A 183 8.35 20.56 1.09
N TYR A 184 8.70 19.39 1.62
CA TYR A 184 10.07 19.09 2.04
C TYR A 184 11.05 19.02 0.86
N GLY A 185 10.59 18.49 -0.27
CA GLY A 185 11.32 18.54 -1.52
C GLY A 185 11.65 19.99 -1.94
N GLU A 186 10.62 20.81 -2.05
CA GLU A 186 10.77 22.22 -2.49
C GLU A 186 11.50 23.11 -1.48
N THR A 187 11.16 22.99 -0.19
CA THR A 187 11.67 23.91 0.84
C THR A 187 13.06 23.54 1.34
N TYR A 188 13.33 22.26 1.49
CA TYR A 188 14.56 21.76 2.11
C TYR A 188 15.44 20.98 1.13
N HIS A 189 15.04 20.90 -0.13
CA HIS A 189 15.74 20.13 -1.17
C HIS A 189 15.98 18.67 -0.78
N LEU A 190 15.04 18.09 0.00
CA LEU A 190 15.09 16.68 0.34
C LEU A 190 14.83 15.87 -0.94
N PRO A 191 15.70 14.93 -1.33
CA PRO A 191 15.48 14.11 -2.52
C PRO A 191 14.29 13.18 -2.31
N ILE A 192 13.14 13.54 -2.89
CA ILE A 192 11.88 12.82 -2.72
C ILE A 192 11.40 12.21 -4.04
N VAL A 193 10.62 11.14 -3.94
CA VAL A 193 9.73 10.64 -5.00
C VAL A 193 8.41 10.24 -4.35
N VAL A 194 7.30 10.44 -5.05
CA VAL A 194 5.95 10.03 -4.61
C VAL A 194 5.37 9.06 -5.63
N SER A 195 4.64 8.04 -5.19
CA SER A 195 3.79 7.28 -6.09
C SER A 195 2.37 7.13 -5.53
N ASN A 196 1.40 7.19 -6.44
CA ASN A 196 -0.02 6.96 -6.16
C ASN A 196 -0.43 5.65 -6.81
N CYS A 197 -0.89 4.67 -6.04
CA CYS A 197 -1.27 3.37 -6.58
C CYS A 197 -2.77 3.15 -6.55
N SER A 198 -3.27 2.33 -7.49
CA SER A 198 -4.62 1.82 -7.50
C SER A 198 -4.84 0.73 -6.44
N ASN A 199 -6.06 0.17 -6.37
CA ASN A 199 -6.41 -0.85 -5.39
C ASN A 199 -5.54 -2.11 -5.53
N ASN A 200 -4.83 -2.46 -4.48
CA ASN A 200 -3.97 -3.64 -4.47
C ASN A 200 -4.71 -4.91 -4.07
N TYR A 201 -4.31 -6.04 -4.64
CA TYR A 201 -4.76 -7.37 -4.24
C TYR A 201 -3.62 -8.38 -4.37
N GLY A 202 -3.71 -9.50 -3.64
CA GLY A 202 -2.68 -10.54 -3.67
C GLY A 202 -2.48 -11.28 -2.35
N PRO A 203 -1.43 -12.09 -2.25
CA PRO A 203 -1.01 -12.77 -1.03
C PRO A 203 -0.77 -11.83 0.15
N ASN A 204 -0.99 -12.29 1.38
CA ASN A 204 -0.77 -11.54 2.63
C ASN A 204 -1.67 -10.30 2.85
N HIS A 205 -2.71 -10.10 2.02
CA HIS A 205 -3.65 -8.99 2.22
C HIS A 205 -4.57 -9.28 3.41
N PHE A 206 -4.63 -8.35 4.38
CA PHE A 206 -5.41 -8.53 5.61
C PHE A 206 -6.92 -8.64 5.30
N PRO A 207 -7.65 -9.61 5.91
CA PRO A 207 -9.01 -9.99 5.50
C PRO A 207 -10.12 -9.01 5.93
N GLU A 208 -9.80 -7.74 6.14
CA GLU A 208 -10.77 -6.64 6.23
C GLU A 208 -11.10 -6.01 4.86
N LYS A 209 -10.29 -6.31 3.83
CA LYS A 209 -10.46 -5.82 2.46
C LYS A 209 -11.26 -6.81 1.62
N LEU A 210 -11.90 -6.33 0.56
CA LEU A 210 -12.91 -7.06 -0.23
C LEU A 210 -12.47 -8.48 -0.63
N ILE A 211 -11.37 -8.62 -1.37
CA ILE A 211 -10.96 -9.92 -1.93
C ILE A 211 -10.64 -10.94 -0.81
N PRO A 212 -9.74 -10.67 0.15
CA PRO A 212 -9.43 -11.66 1.18
C PRO A 212 -10.58 -11.93 2.14
N LEU A 213 -11.41 -10.90 2.45
CA LEU A 213 -12.62 -11.08 3.24
C LEU A 213 -13.57 -12.06 2.57
N PHE A 214 -13.80 -11.90 1.25
CA PHE A 214 -14.75 -12.74 0.53
C PHE A 214 -14.20 -14.15 0.33
N ILE A 215 -12.90 -14.34 0.11
CA ILE A 215 -12.26 -15.67 0.13
C ILE A 215 -12.52 -16.35 1.47
N HIS A 216 -12.23 -15.66 2.59
CA HIS A 216 -12.47 -16.19 3.94
C HIS A 216 -13.95 -16.53 4.16
N ASN A 217 -14.87 -15.66 3.75
CA ASN A 217 -16.31 -15.88 3.91
C ASN A 217 -16.81 -17.05 3.04
N ILE A 218 -16.34 -17.19 1.79
CA ILE A 218 -16.70 -18.32 0.92
C ILE A 218 -16.23 -19.63 1.52
N ILE A 219 -15.00 -19.72 2.02
CA ILE A 219 -14.49 -20.92 2.71
C ILE A 219 -15.42 -21.31 3.85
N ASN A 220 -15.86 -20.34 4.65
CA ASN A 220 -16.68 -20.53 5.85
C ASN A 220 -18.20 -20.47 5.60
N LYS A 221 -18.66 -20.42 4.34
CA LYS A 221 -20.08 -20.32 3.94
C LYS A 221 -20.81 -19.14 4.60
N LYS A 222 -20.12 -18.00 4.77
CA LYS A 222 -20.65 -16.75 5.32
C LYS A 222 -21.12 -15.81 4.20
N ALA A 223 -22.00 -14.85 4.54
CA ALA A 223 -22.47 -13.84 3.60
C ALA A 223 -21.33 -12.99 3.00
N LEU A 224 -21.49 -12.59 1.74
CA LEU A 224 -20.60 -11.70 1.00
C LEU A 224 -21.22 -10.31 0.93
N PRO A 225 -20.88 -9.37 1.83
CA PRO A 225 -21.52 -8.08 1.93
C PRO A 225 -21.09 -7.13 0.80
N VAL A 226 -21.95 -6.92 -0.20
CA VAL A 226 -21.73 -5.97 -1.29
C VAL A 226 -22.36 -4.63 -0.95
N TYR A 227 -21.57 -3.56 -0.90
CA TYR A 227 -22.03 -2.21 -0.58
C TYR A 227 -22.90 -1.61 -1.70
N GLY A 228 -24.02 -1.00 -1.32
CA GLY A 228 -24.90 -0.29 -2.22
C GLY A 228 -25.44 -1.17 -3.35
N ASP A 229 -25.28 -0.72 -4.60
CA ASP A 229 -25.69 -1.46 -5.81
C ASP A 229 -24.58 -2.37 -6.40
N GLY A 230 -23.39 -2.37 -5.79
CA GLY A 230 -22.24 -3.13 -6.26
C GLY A 230 -21.55 -2.57 -7.51
N LEU A 231 -22.00 -1.44 -8.05
CA LEU A 231 -21.49 -0.88 -9.31
C LEU A 231 -20.33 0.11 -9.12
N TYR A 232 -19.73 0.14 -7.94
CA TYR A 232 -18.51 0.90 -7.68
C TYR A 232 -17.35 0.28 -8.45
N THR A 233 -16.66 1.09 -9.23
CA THR A 233 -15.57 0.63 -10.11
C THR A 233 -14.21 0.97 -9.53
N ARG A 234 -13.30 0.00 -9.56
CA ARG A 234 -11.91 0.15 -9.11
C ARG A 234 -10.96 -0.41 -10.15
N ASP A 235 -9.81 0.23 -10.31
CA ASP A 235 -8.66 -0.35 -10.97
C ASP A 235 -7.93 -1.26 -9.98
N TRP A 236 -7.52 -2.46 -10.39
CA TRP A 236 -6.94 -3.48 -9.54
C TRP A 236 -5.52 -3.83 -9.96
N LEU A 237 -4.60 -3.69 -9.01
CA LEU A 237 -3.16 -3.90 -9.19
C LEU A 237 -2.67 -5.10 -8.37
N TYR A 238 -2.07 -6.08 -9.03
CA TYR A 238 -1.48 -7.22 -8.35
C TYR A 238 -0.28 -6.78 -7.51
N VAL A 239 -0.23 -7.17 -6.24
CA VAL A 239 0.76 -6.66 -5.26
C VAL A 239 2.20 -6.92 -5.65
N ILE A 240 2.47 -8.03 -6.35
CA ILE A 240 3.83 -8.34 -6.83
C ILE A 240 4.24 -7.34 -7.93
N ASP A 241 3.33 -6.96 -8.81
CA ASP A 241 3.57 -5.94 -9.83
C ASP A 241 3.77 -4.56 -9.20
N HIS A 242 3.02 -4.26 -8.13
CA HIS A 242 3.25 -3.03 -7.36
C HIS A 242 4.64 -3.02 -6.71
N ALA A 243 5.06 -4.10 -6.06
CA ALA A 243 6.41 -4.20 -5.49
C ALA A 243 7.51 -4.01 -6.56
N ARG A 244 7.30 -4.55 -7.79
CA ARG A 244 8.20 -4.34 -8.93
C ARG A 244 8.20 -2.89 -9.41
N ALA A 245 7.05 -2.21 -9.40
CA ALA A 245 6.97 -0.78 -9.72
C ALA A 245 7.71 0.06 -8.69
N ILE A 246 7.52 -0.24 -7.39
CA ILE A 246 8.24 0.45 -6.30
C ILE A 246 9.75 0.27 -6.45
N ASP A 247 10.21 -0.93 -6.70
CA ASP A 247 11.63 -1.22 -6.93
C ASP A 247 12.19 -0.42 -8.11
N LEU A 248 11.48 -0.40 -9.23
CA LEU A 248 11.91 0.33 -10.43
C LEU A 248 11.95 1.84 -10.19
N ILE A 249 10.89 2.41 -9.59
CA ILE A 249 10.84 3.84 -9.28
C ILE A 249 11.92 4.22 -8.26
N PHE A 250 12.20 3.37 -7.27
CA PHE A 250 13.25 3.60 -6.29
C PHE A 250 14.63 3.76 -6.93
N HIS A 251 14.93 2.97 -7.97
CA HIS A 251 16.24 2.97 -8.61
C HIS A 251 16.36 3.94 -9.79
N GLU A 252 15.30 4.11 -10.57
CA GLU A 252 15.32 4.80 -11.86
C GLU A 252 14.37 6.02 -11.89
N GLY A 253 13.52 6.18 -10.88
CA GLY A 253 12.57 7.30 -10.84
C GLY A 253 13.26 8.65 -10.67
N LYS A 254 12.76 9.67 -11.34
CA LYS A 254 13.27 11.02 -11.26
C LYS A 254 12.93 11.64 -9.90
N LYS A 255 13.95 12.12 -9.19
CA LYS A 255 13.78 12.83 -7.91
C LYS A 255 12.93 14.10 -8.10
N GLY A 256 12.06 14.39 -7.13
CA GLY A 256 11.08 15.47 -7.20
C GLY A 256 9.79 15.11 -7.94
N ASP A 257 9.73 13.94 -8.59
CA ASP A 257 8.62 13.57 -9.47
C ASP A 257 7.56 12.69 -8.75
N THR A 258 6.41 12.55 -9.40
CA THR A 258 5.32 11.67 -8.98
C THR A 258 5.03 10.67 -10.08
N TYR A 259 4.74 9.41 -9.70
CA TYR A 259 4.38 8.33 -10.61
C TYR A 259 3.06 7.68 -10.19
N ASN A 260 2.15 7.54 -11.12
CA ASN A 260 0.95 6.74 -10.94
C ASN A 260 1.23 5.27 -11.27
N ILE A 261 0.74 4.35 -10.43
CA ILE A 261 0.90 2.92 -10.58
C ILE A 261 -0.48 2.27 -10.65
N GLY A 262 -0.92 1.85 -11.83
CA GLY A 262 -2.24 1.27 -12.07
C GLY A 262 -2.17 -0.10 -12.75
N GLY A 263 -3.20 -0.90 -12.53
CA GLY A 263 -3.31 -2.22 -13.12
C GLY A 263 -3.86 -2.23 -14.54
N PHE A 264 -4.44 -1.12 -14.99
CA PHE A 264 -5.26 -1.04 -16.23
C PHE A 264 -6.42 -2.04 -16.26
N ASN A 265 -6.94 -2.37 -15.09
CA ASN A 265 -7.95 -3.42 -14.86
C ASN A 265 -9.13 -2.87 -14.08
N GLU A 266 -10.05 -2.17 -14.76
CA GLU A 266 -11.25 -1.67 -14.11
C GLU A 266 -12.32 -2.75 -14.00
N TRP A 267 -12.78 -2.99 -12.76
CA TRP A 267 -13.87 -3.91 -12.45
C TRP A 267 -14.89 -3.25 -11.55
N THR A 268 -16.18 -3.49 -11.82
CA THR A 268 -17.21 -3.20 -10.82
C THR A 268 -17.07 -4.20 -9.67
N ASN A 269 -17.42 -3.77 -8.46
CA ASN A 269 -17.33 -4.66 -7.29
C ASN A 269 -18.16 -5.94 -7.50
N ILE A 270 -19.37 -5.83 -8.09
CA ILE A 270 -20.23 -6.99 -8.31
C ILE A 270 -19.66 -7.98 -9.34
N ASP A 271 -19.07 -7.48 -10.44
CA ASP A 271 -18.48 -8.35 -11.46
C ASP A 271 -17.24 -9.05 -10.94
N LEU A 272 -16.41 -8.34 -10.16
CA LEU A 272 -15.28 -8.92 -9.45
C LEU A 272 -15.73 -10.03 -8.49
N VAL A 273 -16.77 -9.77 -7.68
CA VAL A 273 -17.29 -10.75 -6.71
C VAL A 273 -17.81 -11.99 -7.41
N LYS A 274 -18.52 -11.86 -8.53
CA LYS A 274 -18.97 -13.01 -9.33
C LYS A 274 -17.82 -13.81 -9.92
N LEU A 275 -16.79 -13.14 -10.44
CA LEU A 275 -15.57 -13.79 -10.91
C LEU A 275 -14.89 -14.56 -9.77
N LEU A 276 -14.75 -13.93 -8.61
CA LEU A 276 -14.19 -14.56 -7.42
C LEU A 276 -14.99 -15.80 -7.00
N CYS A 277 -16.33 -15.72 -6.96
CA CYS A 277 -17.20 -16.85 -6.64
C CYS A 277 -17.01 -18.00 -7.65
N THR A 278 -16.95 -17.68 -8.94
CA THR A 278 -16.75 -18.68 -10.00
C THR A 278 -15.40 -19.42 -9.81
N GLN A 279 -14.31 -18.68 -9.62
CA GLN A 279 -12.99 -19.29 -9.41
C GLN A 279 -12.92 -20.09 -8.09
N MET A 280 -13.57 -19.61 -7.03
CA MET A 280 -13.62 -20.32 -5.75
C MET A 280 -14.44 -21.63 -5.85
N ASP A 281 -15.60 -21.62 -6.54
CA ASP A 281 -16.39 -22.82 -6.75
C ASP A 281 -15.58 -23.87 -7.50
N GLU A 282 -14.87 -23.47 -8.56
CA GLU A 282 -14.00 -24.38 -9.34
C GLU A 282 -12.91 -24.99 -8.44
N LYS A 283 -12.17 -24.18 -7.69
CA LYS A 283 -11.05 -24.63 -6.85
C LYS A 283 -11.50 -25.47 -5.66
N LEU A 284 -12.69 -25.23 -5.13
CA LEU A 284 -13.27 -25.99 -4.01
C LEU A 284 -14.09 -27.21 -4.47
N GLY A 285 -14.22 -27.47 -5.79
CA GLY A 285 -15.01 -28.56 -6.34
C GLY A 285 -16.52 -28.42 -6.06
N ARG A 286 -17.03 -27.19 -5.96
CA ARG A 286 -18.41 -26.85 -5.72
C ARG A 286 -19.19 -26.75 -7.02
N THR A 287 -20.52 -26.77 -6.92
CA THR A 287 -21.38 -26.50 -8.10
C THR A 287 -21.22 -25.02 -8.51
N LYS A 288 -21.07 -24.78 -9.81
CA LYS A 288 -20.97 -23.42 -10.35
C LYS A 288 -22.16 -22.55 -9.89
N GLY A 289 -21.86 -21.40 -9.31
CA GLY A 289 -22.84 -20.47 -8.76
C GLY A 289 -23.25 -20.75 -7.30
N GLU A 290 -22.68 -21.76 -6.64
CA GLU A 290 -22.95 -22.06 -5.22
C GLU A 290 -22.49 -20.90 -4.35
N SER A 291 -21.29 -20.37 -4.55
CA SER A 291 -20.74 -19.24 -3.79
C SER A 291 -21.45 -17.92 -4.10
N GLU A 292 -22.00 -17.73 -5.29
CA GLU A 292 -22.77 -16.53 -5.64
C GLU A 292 -24.05 -16.37 -4.79
N GLN A 293 -24.62 -17.47 -4.29
CA GLN A 293 -25.79 -17.43 -3.41
C GLN A 293 -25.50 -16.78 -2.05
N LEU A 294 -24.23 -16.62 -1.68
CA LEU A 294 -23.82 -15.93 -0.47
C LEU A 294 -23.82 -14.41 -0.60
N ILE A 295 -23.97 -13.86 -1.81
CA ILE A 295 -23.96 -12.41 -2.06
C ILE A 295 -25.16 -11.77 -1.36
N THR A 296 -24.88 -10.75 -0.54
CA THR A 296 -25.87 -9.99 0.19
C THR A 296 -25.58 -8.51 0.03
N TYR A 297 -26.56 -7.73 -0.46
CA TYR A 297 -26.43 -6.29 -0.57
C TYR A 297 -26.65 -5.64 0.79
N VAL A 298 -25.72 -4.74 1.16
CA VAL A 298 -25.75 -4.02 2.43
C VAL A 298 -25.78 -2.51 2.21
N LYS A 299 -26.17 -1.75 3.25
CA LYS A 299 -26.18 -0.27 3.19
C LYS A 299 -24.80 0.25 2.85
N ASP A 300 -24.76 1.23 1.96
CA ASP A 300 -23.53 1.88 1.55
C ASP A 300 -22.91 2.75 2.66
N ARG A 301 -21.59 2.99 2.54
CA ARG A 301 -20.85 3.84 3.48
C ARG A 301 -20.88 5.31 3.04
N PRO A 302 -20.80 6.27 3.98
CA PRO A 302 -20.62 7.68 3.64
C PRO A 302 -19.31 7.93 2.87
N GLY A 303 -19.35 8.90 1.92
CA GLY A 303 -18.17 9.30 1.16
C GLY A 303 -17.61 8.19 0.25
N HIS A 304 -18.46 7.29 -0.25
CA HIS A 304 -18.03 6.21 -1.13
C HIS A 304 -17.90 6.69 -2.57
N ASP A 305 -16.69 6.95 -3.01
CA ASP A 305 -16.38 7.39 -4.36
C ASP A 305 -16.77 6.34 -5.42
N ARG A 306 -17.43 6.80 -6.49
CA ARG A 306 -18.06 5.91 -7.46
C ARG A 306 -17.06 5.16 -8.33
N ARG A 307 -15.99 5.84 -8.80
CA ARG A 307 -15.01 5.24 -9.70
C ARG A 307 -13.63 5.78 -9.43
N TYR A 308 -12.66 4.87 -9.33
CA TYR A 308 -11.23 5.14 -9.38
C TYR A 308 -10.64 4.42 -10.61
N ALA A 309 -9.90 5.18 -11.41
CA ALA A 309 -9.10 4.64 -12.51
C ALA A 309 -7.88 5.54 -12.73
N ILE A 310 -6.71 4.95 -12.76
CA ILE A 310 -5.45 5.68 -12.77
C ILE A 310 -4.72 5.50 -14.10
N ASP A 311 -4.07 6.57 -14.57
CA ASP A 311 -3.24 6.55 -15.77
C ASP A 311 -1.77 6.30 -15.38
N ALA A 312 -1.28 5.10 -15.60
CA ALA A 312 0.12 4.72 -15.38
C ALA A 312 1.00 4.87 -16.65
N THR A 313 0.52 5.61 -17.66
CA THR A 313 1.24 5.78 -18.93
C THR A 313 2.61 6.43 -18.75
N LYS A 314 2.76 7.37 -17.79
CA LYS A 314 4.05 8.00 -17.47
C LYS A 314 5.07 6.96 -17.02
N LEU A 315 4.71 6.13 -16.05
CA LEU A 315 5.58 5.05 -15.55
C LEU A 315 5.99 4.08 -16.66
N ASN A 316 5.04 3.71 -17.53
CA ASN A 316 5.33 2.86 -18.67
C ASN A 316 6.31 3.52 -19.66
N LYS A 317 6.06 4.78 -20.06
CA LYS A 317 6.88 5.48 -21.05
C LYS A 317 8.28 5.81 -20.56
N GLU A 318 8.40 6.25 -19.31
CA GLU A 318 9.68 6.72 -18.77
C GLU A 318 10.55 5.58 -18.24
N LEU A 319 9.93 4.56 -17.60
CA LEU A 319 10.66 3.49 -16.93
C LEU A 319 10.37 2.09 -17.51
N GLY A 320 9.51 1.95 -18.51
CA GLY A 320 9.24 0.68 -19.17
C GLY A 320 8.41 -0.31 -18.34
N TRP A 321 7.78 0.12 -17.25
CA TRP A 321 6.99 -0.76 -16.39
C TRP A 321 5.60 -1.04 -16.96
N SER A 322 5.14 -2.27 -16.79
CA SER A 322 3.76 -2.70 -17.04
C SER A 322 3.38 -3.85 -16.11
N PRO A 323 2.07 -4.05 -15.85
CA PRO A 323 1.59 -5.24 -15.15
C PRO A 323 2.05 -6.52 -15.86
N SER A 324 2.41 -7.55 -15.08
CA SER A 324 2.94 -8.82 -15.62
C SER A 324 1.87 -9.91 -15.79
N VAL A 325 0.72 -9.74 -15.13
CA VAL A 325 -0.39 -10.70 -15.17
C VAL A 325 -1.71 -9.99 -15.42
N SER A 326 -2.69 -10.70 -16.05
CA SER A 326 -4.06 -10.21 -16.12
C SER A 326 -4.72 -10.27 -14.74
N PHE A 327 -5.82 -9.54 -14.55
CA PHE A 327 -6.57 -9.57 -13.29
C PHE A 327 -7.03 -10.98 -12.93
N GLU A 328 -7.54 -11.74 -13.90
CA GLU A 328 -8.03 -13.10 -13.70
C GLU A 328 -6.92 -14.05 -13.25
N GLN A 329 -5.72 -13.93 -13.85
CA GLN A 329 -4.55 -14.72 -13.49
C GLN A 329 -4.05 -14.38 -12.08
N GLY A 330 -3.96 -13.09 -11.76
CA GLY A 330 -3.55 -12.61 -10.44
C GLY A 330 -4.57 -12.99 -9.35
N LEU A 331 -5.89 -12.94 -9.67
CA LEU A 331 -6.94 -13.38 -8.76
C LEU A 331 -6.85 -14.89 -8.49
N ALA A 332 -6.66 -15.70 -9.54
CA ALA A 332 -6.48 -17.15 -9.40
C ALA A 332 -5.27 -17.49 -8.50
N ALA A 333 -4.13 -16.82 -8.72
CA ALA A 333 -2.94 -16.99 -7.90
C ALA A 333 -3.17 -16.53 -6.44
N THR A 334 -3.94 -15.46 -6.24
CA THR A 334 -4.34 -14.98 -4.92
C THR A 334 -5.18 -16.02 -4.19
N ILE A 335 -6.21 -16.57 -4.84
CA ILE A 335 -7.06 -17.61 -4.25
C ILE A 335 -6.22 -18.83 -3.89
N ASP A 336 -5.34 -19.31 -4.78
CA ASP A 336 -4.47 -20.45 -4.53
C ASP A 336 -3.61 -20.23 -3.29
N TRP A 337 -3.06 -19.01 -3.14
CA TRP A 337 -2.27 -18.69 -1.97
C TRP A 337 -3.09 -18.80 -0.66
N TYR A 338 -4.31 -18.24 -0.61
CA TYR A 338 -5.16 -18.33 0.60
C TYR A 338 -5.57 -19.76 0.91
N LEU A 339 -5.87 -20.57 -0.10
CA LEU A 339 -6.23 -21.98 0.09
C LEU A 339 -5.05 -22.82 0.59
N GLN A 340 -3.82 -22.46 0.22
CA GLN A 340 -2.59 -23.13 0.68
C GLN A 340 -2.09 -22.60 2.03
N ASN A 341 -2.52 -21.40 2.47
CA ASN A 341 -2.06 -20.73 3.69
C ASN A 341 -3.21 -20.54 4.70
N THR A 342 -4.01 -21.58 4.91
CA THR A 342 -5.17 -21.53 5.84
C THR A 342 -4.76 -21.23 7.28
N ALA A 343 -3.63 -21.75 7.76
CA ALA A 343 -3.10 -21.46 9.09
C ALA A 343 -2.78 -19.95 9.27
N TRP A 344 -2.22 -19.30 8.26
CA TRP A 344 -2.00 -17.85 8.26
C TRP A 344 -3.36 -17.12 8.33
N LEU A 345 -4.33 -17.53 7.50
CA LEU A 345 -5.66 -16.93 7.46
C LEU A 345 -6.39 -17.08 8.82
N GLU A 346 -6.34 -18.25 9.44
CA GLU A 346 -6.90 -18.51 10.76
C GLU A 346 -6.25 -17.64 11.84
N ASN A 347 -4.93 -17.48 11.81
CA ASN A 347 -4.19 -16.66 12.76
C ASN A 347 -4.62 -15.18 12.67
N VAL A 348 -4.63 -14.58 11.46
CA VAL A 348 -5.00 -13.18 11.28
C VAL A 348 -6.49 -12.88 11.47
N THR A 349 -7.35 -13.90 11.37
CA THR A 349 -8.81 -13.77 11.61
C THR A 349 -9.23 -14.11 13.03
N SER A 350 -8.30 -14.42 13.93
CA SER A 350 -8.55 -14.68 15.36
C SER A 350 -8.57 -13.39 16.20
N GLY A 351 -8.99 -13.51 17.45
CA GLY A 351 -8.88 -12.44 18.45
C GLY A 351 -9.62 -11.15 18.08
N THR A 352 -8.90 -10.02 18.02
CA THR A 352 -9.46 -8.68 17.79
C THR A 352 -10.13 -8.52 16.42
N TYR A 353 -9.74 -9.31 15.42
CA TYR A 353 -10.43 -9.34 14.13
C TYR A 353 -11.91 -9.72 14.25
N GLN A 354 -12.25 -10.70 15.07
CA GLN A 354 -13.64 -11.13 15.29
C GLN A 354 -14.49 -9.99 15.84
N THR A 355 -13.95 -9.23 16.79
CA THR A 355 -14.63 -8.05 17.35
C THR A 355 -14.89 -7.01 16.26
N TYR A 356 -13.87 -6.69 15.46
CA TYR A 356 -13.99 -5.77 14.35
C TYR A 356 -15.02 -6.25 13.31
N TYR A 357 -14.95 -7.54 12.89
CA TYR A 357 -15.88 -8.11 11.93
C TYR A 357 -17.34 -7.99 12.39
N ASN A 358 -17.60 -8.31 13.66
CA ASN A 358 -18.93 -8.20 14.25
C ASN A 358 -19.44 -6.75 14.27
N GLN A 359 -18.61 -5.78 14.63
CA GLN A 359 -18.98 -4.36 14.61
C GLN A 359 -19.34 -3.88 13.20
N MET A 360 -18.60 -4.32 12.18
CA MET A 360 -18.75 -3.83 10.81
C MET A 360 -19.90 -4.50 10.05
N TYR A 361 -20.18 -5.79 10.30
CA TYR A 361 -21.04 -6.59 9.42
C TYR A 361 -22.25 -7.24 10.09
N THR A 362 -22.31 -7.34 11.43
CA THR A 362 -23.44 -8.05 12.10
C THR A 362 -24.70 -7.17 12.21
N ASN A 363 -24.56 -5.85 12.16
CA ASN A 363 -25.66 -4.89 12.33
C ASN A 363 -25.90 -3.96 11.10
N ARG A 364 -25.45 -4.37 9.92
CA ARG A 364 -25.65 -3.62 8.67
C ARG A 364 -26.66 -4.25 7.74
#